data_2d08532d8d50668db6b4fb527ff73d15
#
_entry.id   2d08532d8d50668db6b4fb527ff73d15
#
_cell.length_a   1.000
_cell.length_b   1.000
_cell.length_c   1.000
_cell.angle_alpha   90.00
_cell.angle_beta   90.00
_cell.angle_gamma   90.00
#
_symmetry.space_group_name_H-M   'P 1'
#
loop_
_entity.id
_entity.type
_entity.pdbx_description
1 polymer ?
#
loop_
_entity_poly.entity_id
_entity_poly.type
_entity_poly.pdbx_seq_one_letter_code
_entity_poly.pdbx_strand_id
1 'polypeptide(L)'
;MNNNPELTAIDVLLTPDEIIVKKALEINKQLMEEYPNGFKLDESHIPHISILQNYVRTKDLEKVYKAVEKVITSENITSLQLKAVKLICNGSIDEQGVAVIVISPVEILLNFQSKLIDILKPFMENNGTAAAYVTSEDDPNINDSTLEYIENFIPDHSGSNFIPHITVGIKGMESLEKLVNEPFTPIIFSPVSIGVYQLGNNGTASRVLKEWTISRTSQRILENIKKSYIK
;
A
#
# COMPACT_ATOMS: atom_id res chain seq x y z
N MET A 1 23.00 -5.80 27.00
CA MET A 1 22.67 -6.20 25.63
C MET A 1 21.16 -5.97 25.49
N ASN A 2 20.74 -5.06 24.59
CA ASN A 2 19.31 -4.82 24.37
C ASN A 2 18.73 -6.07 23.72
N ASN A 3 17.88 -6.78 24.47
CA ASN A 3 17.17 -8.00 24.02
C ASN A 3 15.92 -7.67 23.20
N ASN A 4 15.84 -6.49 22.57
CA ASN A 4 14.72 -6.18 21.69
C ASN A 4 14.82 -7.07 20.42
N PRO A 5 13.72 -7.73 20.03
CA PRO A 5 13.72 -8.54 18.82
C PRO A 5 13.99 -7.65 17.60
N GLU A 6 14.69 -8.19 16.61
CA GLU A 6 14.78 -7.55 15.30
C GLU A 6 13.38 -7.51 14.65
N LEU A 7 12.99 -6.33 14.16
CA LEU A 7 11.67 -6.08 13.59
C LEU A 7 11.76 -5.80 12.09
N THR A 8 10.70 -6.17 11.39
CA THR A 8 10.47 -5.83 9.98
C THR A 8 9.14 -5.08 9.89
N ALA A 9 9.16 -3.88 9.32
CA ALA A 9 7.95 -3.14 8.98
C ALA A 9 7.35 -3.75 7.70
N ILE A 10 6.13 -4.26 7.78
CA ILE A 10 5.47 -4.94 6.66
C ILE A 10 4.19 -4.24 6.22
N ASP A 11 3.87 -4.40 4.94
CA ASP A 11 2.55 -4.14 4.37
C ASP A 11 1.99 -5.43 3.77
N VAL A 12 0.80 -5.83 4.20
CA VAL A 12 -0.01 -6.81 3.49
C VAL A 12 -0.91 -6.04 2.54
N LEU A 13 -0.68 -6.17 1.24
CA LEU A 13 -1.28 -5.32 0.23
C LEU A 13 -1.92 -6.10 -0.92
N LEU A 14 -2.80 -5.42 -1.67
CA LEU A 14 -3.33 -5.88 -2.95
C LEU A 14 -2.67 -5.11 -4.10
N THR A 15 -2.18 -5.83 -5.11
CA THR A 15 -1.76 -5.24 -6.37
C THR A 15 -2.98 -5.19 -7.30
N PRO A 16 -3.40 -4.01 -7.77
CA PRO A 16 -4.54 -3.85 -8.67
C PRO A 16 -4.19 -4.24 -10.11
N ASP A 17 -5.22 -4.42 -10.96
CA ASP A 17 -5.03 -4.73 -12.38
C ASP A 17 -4.56 -3.51 -13.21
N GLU A 18 -4.24 -3.79 -14.50
CA GLU A 18 -3.72 -2.78 -15.43
C GLU A 18 -4.67 -1.59 -15.65
N ILE A 19 -5.98 -1.76 -15.47
CA ILE A 19 -6.96 -0.73 -15.75
C ILE A 19 -6.76 0.46 -14.81
N ILE A 20 -6.74 0.17 -13.50
CA ILE A 20 -6.57 1.23 -12.50
C ILE A 20 -5.11 1.66 -12.35
N VAL A 21 -4.14 0.76 -12.60
CA VAL A 21 -2.71 1.10 -12.63
C VAL A 21 -2.42 2.16 -13.70
N LYS A 22 -2.97 2.01 -14.92
CA LYS A 22 -2.83 3.03 -15.96
C LYS A 22 -3.37 4.38 -15.51
N LYS A 23 -4.55 4.40 -14.85
CA LYS A 23 -5.11 5.65 -14.33
C LYS A 23 -4.24 6.27 -13.25
N ALA A 24 -3.69 5.47 -12.34
CA ALA A 24 -2.74 5.93 -11.32
C ALA A 24 -1.48 6.55 -11.93
N LEU A 25 -0.90 5.89 -12.94
CA LEU A 25 0.27 6.40 -13.69
C LEU A 25 -0.01 7.70 -14.46
N GLU A 26 -1.20 7.82 -15.07
CA GLU A 26 -1.63 9.06 -15.74
C GLU A 26 -1.69 10.24 -14.77
N ILE A 27 -2.31 10.04 -13.60
CA ILE A 27 -2.40 11.06 -12.56
C ILE A 27 -1.02 11.39 -12.02
N ASN A 28 -0.21 10.37 -11.72
CA ASN A 28 1.16 10.57 -11.23
C ASN A 28 2.00 11.40 -12.20
N LYS A 29 1.90 11.10 -13.51
CA LYS A 29 2.60 11.87 -14.53
C LYS A 29 2.21 13.35 -14.51
N GLN A 30 0.92 13.66 -14.41
CA GLN A 30 0.44 15.05 -14.30
C GLN A 30 0.99 15.73 -13.04
N LEU A 31 1.00 15.03 -11.91
CA LEU A 31 1.56 15.54 -10.66
C LEU A 31 3.06 15.82 -10.80
N MET A 32 3.81 14.92 -11.41
CA MET A 32 5.26 15.05 -11.61
C MET A 32 5.64 16.18 -12.59
N GLU A 33 4.82 16.44 -13.62
CA GLU A 33 5.04 17.56 -14.54
C GLU A 33 4.96 18.92 -13.84
N GLU A 34 4.09 19.03 -12.82
CA GLU A 34 3.91 20.27 -12.06
C GLU A 34 4.75 20.30 -10.77
N TYR A 35 5.13 19.15 -10.22
CA TYR A 35 5.95 19.02 -9.00
C TYR A 35 7.03 17.92 -9.19
N PRO A 36 8.13 18.23 -9.88
CA PRO A 36 9.19 17.25 -10.17
C PRO A 36 9.88 16.67 -8.92
N ASN A 37 9.78 17.34 -7.76
CA ASN A 37 10.32 16.87 -6.48
C ASN A 37 9.38 15.86 -5.76
N GLY A 38 8.25 15.50 -6.37
CA GLY A 38 7.39 14.43 -5.91
C GLY A 38 8.02 13.04 -6.11
N PHE A 39 7.28 11.99 -5.80
CA PHE A 39 7.73 10.65 -6.14
C PHE A 39 7.08 10.13 -7.44
N LYS A 40 7.86 9.44 -8.23
CA LYS A 40 7.39 8.76 -9.43
C LYS A 40 6.86 7.36 -9.07
N LEU A 41 5.71 6.99 -9.62
CA LEU A 41 5.25 5.61 -9.57
C LEU A 41 6.12 4.75 -10.50
N ASP A 42 6.88 3.83 -9.92
CA ASP A 42 7.83 2.94 -10.58
C ASP A 42 7.96 1.61 -9.80
N GLU A 43 9.05 0.87 -10.01
CA GLU A 43 9.31 -0.40 -9.34
C GLU A 43 9.49 -0.28 -7.81
N SER A 44 9.93 0.87 -7.32
CA SER A 44 10.11 1.15 -5.90
C SER A 44 8.87 1.79 -5.25
N HIS A 45 7.97 2.32 -6.06
CA HIS A 45 6.73 2.98 -5.65
C HIS A 45 5.54 2.42 -6.45
N ILE A 46 5.24 1.14 -6.24
CA ILE A 46 4.18 0.47 -7.00
C ILE A 46 2.79 0.93 -6.54
N PRO A 47 1.83 1.17 -7.47
CA PRO A 47 0.43 1.37 -7.10
C PRO A 47 -0.12 0.14 -6.40
N HIS A 48 -0.62 0.31 -5.16
CA HIS A 48 -1.13 -0.77 -4.34
C HIS A 48 -2.24 -0.30 -3.41
N ILE A 49 -2.92 -1.23 -2.77
CA ILE A 49 -3.90 -0.97 -1.71
C ILE A 49 -3.40 -1.65 -0.46
N SER A 50 -2.94 -0.89 0.52
CA SER A 50 -2.54 -1.42 1.83
C SER A 50 -3.76 -1.95 2.57
N ILE A 51 -3.67 -3.18 3.06
CA ILE A 51 -4.70 -3.80 3.89
C ILE A 51 -4.30 -3.76 5.35
N LEU A 52 -3.03 -4.00 5.64
CA LEU A 52 -2.50 -4.02 7.00
C LEU A 52 -1.02 -3.67 7.00
N GLN A 53 -0.67 -2.61 7.70
CA GLN A 53 0.73 -2.25 7.98
C GLN A 53 1.02 -2.41 9.47
N ASN A 54 2.15 -3.01 9.80
CA ASN A 54 2.59 -3.20 11.19
C ASN A 54 4.05 -3.67 11.25
N TYR A 55 4.61 -3.66 12.46
CA TYR A 55 5.89 -4.31 12.75
C TYR A 55 5.67 -5.76 13.13
N VAL A 56 6.52 -6.64 12.60
CA VAL A 56 6.56 -8.06 12.99
C VAL A 56 7.98 -8.47 13.34
N ARG A 57 8.12 -9.47 14.20
CA ARG A 57 9.44 -10.03 14.49
C ARG A 57 10.04 -10.67 13.23
N THR A 58 11.21 -10.23 12.82
CA THR A 58 11.91 -10.72 11.60
C THR A 58 12.04 -12.25 11.60
N LYS A 59 12.33 -12.87 12.75
CA LYS A 59 12.42 -14.32 12.91
C LYS A 59 11.10 -15.07 12.66
N ASP A 60 9.97 -14.39 12.69
CA ASP A 60 8.63 -14.99 12.52
C ASP A 60 8.05 -14.78 11.12
N LEU A 61 8.78 -14.15 10.17
CA LEU A 61 8.30 -13.86 8.82
C LEU A 61 7.70 -15.07 8.11
N GLU A 62 8.33 -16.26 8.21
CA GLU A 62 7.78 -17.49 7.60
C GLU A 62 6.43 -17.91 8.20
N LYS A 63 6.20 -17.62 9.49
CA LYS A 63 4.90 -17.86 10.14
C LYS A 63 3.87 -16.82 9.70
N VAL A 64 4.30 -15.56 9.52
CA VAL A 64 3.48 -14.49 8.98
C VAL A 64 3.00 -14.87 7.57
N TYR A 65 3.88 -15.33 6.68
CA TYR A 65 3.50 -15.76 5.33
C TYR A 65 2.47 -16.87 5.35
N LYS A 66 2.66 -17.91 6.17
CA LYS A 66 1.69 -19.01 6.32
C LYS A 66 0.35 -18.53 6.87
N ALA A 67 0.36 -17.58 7.79
CA ALA A 67 -0.85 -17.00 8.35
C ALA A 67 -1.62 -16.18 7.30
N VAL A 68 -0.93 -15.35 6.52
CA VAL A 68 -1.52 -14.59 5.40
C VAL A 68 -2.12 -15.54 4.36
N GLU A 69 -1.36 -16.57 3.93
CA GLU A 69 -1.82 -17.58 2.97
C GLU A 69 -3.09 -18.30 3.44
N LYS A 70 -3.19 -18.59 4.74
CA LYS A 70 -4.39 -19.20 5.32
C LYS A 70 -5.62 -18.29 5.17
N VAL A 71 -5.47 -16.97 5.38
CA VAL A 71 -6.57 -16.03 5.19
C VAL A 71 -6.93 -15.91 3.71
N ILE A 72 -5.96 -15.80 2.81
CA ILE A 72 -6.18 -15.79 1.36
C ILE A 72 -7.00 -17.00 0.91
N THR A 73 -6.67 -18.18 1.44
CA THR A 73 -7.35 -19.44 1.06
C THR A 73 -8.77 -19.54 1.64
N SER A 74 -9.01 -18.94 2.82
CA SER A 74 -10.33 -18.99 3.47
C SER A 74 -11.30 -17.93 2.96
N GLU A 75 -10.81 -16.87 2.36
CA GLU A 75 -11.62 -15.78 1.82
C GLU A 75 -11.73 -15.89 0.28
N ASN A 76 -12.89 -15.54 -0.25
CA ASN A 76 -13.09 -15.56 -1.71
C ASN A 76 -12.51 -14.30 -2.38
N ILE A 77 -11.21 -14.02 -2.15
CA ILE A 77 -10.51 -12.87 -2.72
C ILE A 77 -10.32 -13.00 -4.24
N THR A 78 -10.34 -14.23 -4.76
CA THR A 78 -10.17 -14.49 -6.21
C THR A 78 -11.27 -13.91 -7.10
N SER A 79 -12.44 -13.63 -6.54
CA SER A 79 -13.58 -13.01 -7.24
C SER A 79 -13.80 -11.54 -6.84
N LEU A 80 -12.85 -10.93 -6.11
CA LEU A 80 -13.01 -9.58 -5.61
C LEU A 80 -13.02 -8.57 -6.76
N GLN A 81 -14.11 -7.82 -6.84
CA GLN A 81 -14.23 -6.63 -7.68
C GLN A 81 -14.27 -5.39 -6.79
N LEU A 82 -13.42 -4.43 -7.11
CA LEU A 82 -13.29 -3.17 -6.40
C LEU A 82 -13.73 -2.02 -7.32
N LYS A 83 -14.13 -0.92 -6.71
CA LYS A 83 -14.57 0.28 -7.43
C LYS A 83 -13.79 1.50 -6.92
N ALA A 84 -12.97 2.07 -7.76
CA ALA A 84 -12.39 3.40 -7.55
C ALA A 84 -13.49 4.44 -7.77
N VAL A 85 -13.67 5.35 -6.82
CA VAL A 85 -14.85 6.24 -6.81
C VAL A 85 -14.52 7.72 -6.88
N LYS A 86 -13.34 8.13 -6.43
CA LYS A 86 -12.93 9.53 -6.43
C LYS A 86 -11.43 9.68 -6.23
N LEU A 87 -10.90 10.81 -6.64
CA LEU A 87 -9.57 11.28 -6.27
C LEU A 87 -9.73 12.29 -5.14
N ILE A 88 -8.91 12.18 -4.10
CA ILE A 88 -8.87 13.14 -3.00
C ILE A 88 -7.44 13.51 -2.65
N CYS A 89 -7.28 14.61 -1.93
CA CYS A 89 -6.06 14.98 -1.26
C CYS A 89 -6.19 14.64 0.23
N ASN A 90 -5.24 13.95 0.78
CA ASN A 90 -5.14 13.64 2.21
C ASN A 90 -3.92 14.31 2.81
N GLY A 91 -4.10 14.82 4.03
CA GLY A 91 -3.03 15.36 4.84
C GLY A 91 -2.41 16.64 4.28
N SER A 92 -1.62 17.27 5.10
CA SER A 92 -0.73 18.37 4.72
C SER A 92 0.53 18.17 5.54
N ILE A 93 1.63 17.85 4.86
CA ILE A 93 2.97 17.87 5.44
C ILE A 93 3.69 19.03 4.74
N ASP A 94 4.07 20.04 5.48
CA ASP A 94 4.83 21.21 4.95
C ASP A 94 4.17 21.84 3.70
N GLU A 95 2.85 22.10 3.77
CA GLU A 95 2.04 22.64 2.66
C GLU A 95 1.89 21.68 1.45
N GLN A 96 2.30 20.43 1.60
CA GLN A 96 2.13 19.38 0.61
C GLN A 96 1.00 18.43 1.01
N GLY A 97 0.26 17.93 0.05
CA GLY A 97 -0.75 16.91 0.23
C GLY A 97 -0.41 15.64 -0.54
N VAL A 98 -1.02 14.54 -0.13
CA VAL A 98 -0.93 13.24 -0.79
C VAL A 98 -2.20 13.02 -1.62
N ALA A 99 -2.04 12.82 -2.92
CA ALA A 99 -3.14 12.47 -3.81
C ALA A 99 -3.40 10.97 -3.75
N VAL A 100 -4.67 10.59 -3.50
CA VAL A 100 -5.07 9.18 -3.42
C VAL A 100 -6.35 8.92 -4.21
N ILE A 101 -6.39 7.80 -4.92
CA ILE A 101 -7.61 7.25 -5.52
C ILE A 101 -8.33 6.44 -4.45
N VAL A 102 -9.50 6.89 -4.02
CA VAL A 102 -10.31 6.19 -3.00
C VAL A 102 -11.06 5.04 -3.64
N ILE A 103 -11.01 3.90 -2.96
CA ILE A 103 -11.73 2.68 -3.30
C ILE A 103 -12.97 2.59 -2.41
N SER A 104 -14.13 2.27 -3.00
CA SER A 104 -15.33 2.02 -2.22
C SER A 104 -15.12 0.78 -1.35
N PRO A 105 -15.27 0.87 -0.02
CA PRO A 105 -15.11 -0.29 0.84
C PRO A 105 -16.22 -1.32 0.53
N VAL A 106 -15.83 -2.59 0.49
CA VAL A 106 -16.74 -3.73 0.33
C VAL A 106 -16.56 -4.68 1.51
N GLU A 107 -17.62 -5.36 1.91
CA GLU A 107 -17.64 -6.21 3.10
C GLU A 107 -16.55 -7.29 3.07
N ILE A 108 -16.28 -7.89 1.91
CA ILE A 108 -15.21 -8.89 1.75
C ILE A 108 -13.85 -8.30 2.12
N LEU A 109 -13.58 -7.06 1.72
CA LEU A 109 -12.31 -6.38 2.00
C LEU A 109 -12.16 -6.05 3.49
N LEU A 110 -13.24 -5.60 4.12
CA LEU A 110 -13.28 -5.32 5.57
C LEU A 110 -13.07 -6.61 6.38
N ASN A 111 -13.74 -7.69 6.00
CA ASN A 111 -13.58 -9.00 6.63
C ASN A 111 -12.17 -9.57 6.43
N PHE A 112 -11.60 -9.38 5.25
CA PHE A 112 -10.22 -9.77 4.95
C PHE A 112 -9.22 -9.04 5.85
N GLN A 113 -9.36 -7.70 6.00
CA GLN A 113 -8.53 -6.91 6.91
C GLN A 113 -8.66 -7.40 8.36
N SER A 114 -9.90 -7.56 8.85
CA SER A 114 -10.14 -8.02 10.23
C SER A 114 -9.48 -9.38 10.52
N LYS A 115 -9.62 -10.34 9.60
CA LYS A 115 -9.02 -11.67 9.74
C LYS A 115 -7.50 -11.63 9.69
N LEU A 116 -6.91 -10.76 8.86
CA LEU A 116 -5.46 -10.55 8.84
C LEU A 116 -4.96 -9.99 10.17
N ILE A 117 -5.62 -8.98 10.72
CA ILE A 117 -5.28 -8.41 12.03
C ILE A 117 -5.31 -9.51 13.11
N ASP A 118 -6.40 -10.28 13.17
CA ASP A 118 -6.58 -11.32 14.19
C ASP A 118 -5.50 -12.41 14.11
N ILE A 119 -5.21 -12.91 12.90
CA ILE A 119 -4.26 -14.02 12.72
C ILE A 119 -2.81 -13.57 12.89
N LEU A 120 -2.49 -12.30 12.55
CA LEU A 120 -1.13 -11.78 12.63
C LEU A 120 -0.79 -11.19 14.01
N LYS A 121 -1.79 -10.87 14.84
CA LYS A 121 -1.61 -10.32 16.18
C LYS A 121 -0.53 -11.03 17.04
N PRO A 122 -0.36 -12.36 17.03
CA PRO A 122 0.69 -13.04 17.79
C PRO A 122 2.12 -12.73 17.33
N PHE A 123 2.31 -12.18 16.14
CA PHE A 123 3.61 -11.86 15.53
C PHE A 123 3.92 -10.36 15.52
N MET A 124 2.90 -9.54 15.78
CA MET A 124 3.02 -8.08 15.78
C MET A 124 3.79 -7.58 17.00
N GLU A 125 4.48 -6.48 16.80
CA GLU A 125 5.23 -5.77 17.84
C GLU A 125 5.01 -4.26 17.67
N ASN A 126 5.32 -3.52 18.73
CA ASN A 126 5.30 -2.06 18.77
C ASN A 126 6.73 -1.50 18.90
N ASN A 127 6.84 -0.19 18.81
CA ASN A 127 8.10 0.54 18.97
C ASN A 127 9.16 0.15 17.93
N GLY A 128 8.73 -0.05 16.69
CA GLY A 128 9.64 -0.21 15.56
C GLY A 128 10.51 1.03 15.35
N THR A 129 11.67 0.83 14.72
CA THR A 129 12.62 1.90 14.43
C THR A 129 12.94 1.91 12.93
N ALA A 130 13.68 2.92 12.46
CA ALA A 130 14.14 3.00 11.07
C ALA A 130 14.84 1.71 10.58
N ALA A 131 15.45 0.93 11.48
CA ALA A 131 16.09 -0.35 11.14
C ALA A 131 15.12 -1.44 10.62
N ALA A 132 13.81 -1.28 10.84
CA ALA A 132 12.79 -2.21 10.36
C ALA A 132 12.45 -2.03 8.87
N TYR A 133 12.88 -0.94 8.27
CA TYR A 133 12.52 -0.50 6.92
C TYR A 133 13.62 -0.76 5.89
N VAL A 134 13.24 -0.69 4.63
CA VAL A 134 14.19 -0.63 3.51
C VAL A 134 14.59 0.84 3.32
N THR A 135 15.90 1.08 3.22
CA THR A 135 16.46 2.38 2.83
C THR A 135 17.27 2.22 1.55
N SER A 136 17.46 3.30 0.81
CA SER A 136 18.30 3.38 -0.39
C SER A 136 19.27 4.54 -0.31
N GLU A 137 20.17 4.65 -1.27
CA GLU A 137 21.07 5.83 -1.36
C GLU A 137 20.30 7.13 -1.60
N ASP A 138 19.20 7.06 -2.35
CA ASP A 138 18.34 8.21 -2.66
C ASP A 138 17.37 8.55 -1.52
N ASP A 139 17.00 7.58 -0.68
CA ASP A 139 16.12 7.74 0.49
C ASP A 139 16.72 7.00 1.70
N PRO A 140 17.79 7.56 2.32
CA PRO A 140 18.55 6.90 3.38
C PRO A 140 17.90 6.97 4.75
N ASN A 141 16.85 7.79 4.91
CA ASN A 141 16.25 8.07 6.21
C ASN A 141 14.77 7.67 6.22
N ILE A 142 14.32 7.20 7.36
CA ILE A 142 12.89 6.98 7.64
C ILE A 142 12.44 8.14 8.54
N ASN A 143 11.45 8.89 8.09
CA ASN A 143 10.93 10.02 8.85
C ASN A 143 10.05 9.59 10.03
N ASP A 144 9.94 10.45 11.05
CA ASP A 144 9.18 10.16 12.27
C ASP A 144 7.69 9.94 11.97
N SER A 145 7.13 10.65 10.99
CA SER A 145 5.73 10.47 10.60
C SER A 145 5.45 9.09 10.00
N THR A 146 6.42 8.48 9.32
CA THR A 146 6.32 7.08 8.87
C THR A 146 6.30 6.11 10.04
N LEU A 147 7.16 6.31 11.04
CA LEU A 147 7.20 5.47 12.23
C LEU A 147 5.88 5.58 13.00
N GLU A 148 5.39 6.78 13.23
CA GLU A 148 4.13 7.06 13.93
C GLU A 148 2.91 6.47 13.18
N TYR A 149 2.88 6.62 11.86
CA TYR A 149 1.81 6.08 11.01
C TYR A 149 1.70 4.55 11.13
N ILE A 150 2.82 3.82 11.05
CA ILE A 150 2.83 2.36 11.14
C ILE A 150 2.47 1.88 12.56
N GLU A 151 2.96 2.57 13.59
CA GLU A 151 2.62 2.27 14.99
C GLU A 151 1.11 2.38 15.26
N ASN A 152 0.46 3.36 14.63
CA ASN A 152 -0.96 3.66 14.82
C ASN A 152 -1.85 3.11 13.70
N PHE A 153 -1.32 2.33 12.74
CA PHE A 153 -2.09 1.88 11.59
C PHE A 153 -3.38 1.14 11.97
N ILE A 154 -3.32 0.21 12.91
CA ILE A 154 -4.49 -0.59 13.27
C ILE A 154 -5.58 0.29 13.93
N PRO A 155 -5.33 1.08 14.97
CA PRO A 155 -6.37 1.91 15.57
C PRO A 155 -6.94 2.97 14.60
N ASP A 156 -6.11 3.54 13.73
CA ASP A 156 -6.49 4.69 12.90
C ASP A 156 -6.99 4.29 11.51
N HIS A 157 -6.61 3.11 10.99
CA HIS A 157 -6.86 2.71 9.61
C HIS A 157 -7.47 1.30 9.47
N SER A 158 -8.20 0.83 10.49
CA SER A 158 -8.92 -0.45 10.39
C SER A 158 -10.40 -0.36 10.75
N GLY A 159 -11.16 -1.39 10.42
CA GLY A 159 -12.58 -1.47 10.69
C GLY A 159 -13.36 -0.30 10.08
N SER A 160 -14.08 0.48 10.89
CA SER A 160 -14.86 1.65 10.45
C SER A 160 -13.99 2.81 9.93
N ASN A 161 -12.72 2.85 10.30
CA ASN A 161 -11.76 3.88 9.89
C ASN A 161 -11.01 3.47 8.60
N PHE A 162 -11.21 2.25 8.11
CA PHE A 162 -10.53 1.76 6.92
C PHE A 162 -11.03 2.46 5.65
N ILE A 163 -10.17 3.26 5.04
CA ILE A 163 -10.39 3.91 3.76
C ILE A 163 -9.40 3.31 2.75
N PRO A 164 -9.78 2.24 2.03
CA PRO A 164 -8.90 1.64 1.04
C PRO A 164 -8.63 2.65 -0.09
N HIS A 165 -7.34 2.78 -0.47
CA HIS A 165 -6.94 3.75 -1.47
C HIS A 165 -5.66 3.33 -2.20
N ILE A 166 -5.40 3.98 -3.32
CA ILE A 166 -4.14 3.89 -4.07
C ILE A 166 -3.48 5.26 -4.02
N THR A 167 -2.31 5.38 -3.44
CA THR A 167 -1.52 6.60 -3.46
C THR A 167 -0.97 6.84 -4.86
N VAL A 168 -1.14 8.05 -5.38
CA VAL A 168 -0.75 8.38 -6.76
C VAL A 168 0.27 9.50 -6.87
N GLY A 169 0.63 10.16 -5.79
CA GLY A 169 1.67 11.19 -5.79
C GLY A 169 1.48 12.23 -4.68
N ILE A 170 2.39 13.16 -4.63
CA ILE A 170 2.37 14.32 -3.73
C ILE A 170 2.46 15.61 -4.53
N LYS A 171 1.92 16.70 -3.98
CA LYS A 171 2.00 18.03 -4.59
C LYS A 171 1.65 19.11 -3.57
N GLY A 172 1.96 20.38 -3.91
CA GLY A 172 1.45 21.52 -3.15
C GLY A 172 -0.09 21.56 -3.08
N MET A 173 -0.64 21.91 -1.94
CA MET A 173 -2.09 21.84 -1.66
C MET A 173 -2.95 22.56 -2.69
N GLU A 174 -2.60 23.77 -3.10
CA GLU A 174 -3.38 24.57 -4.06
C GLU A 174 -3.58 23.84 -5.41
N SER A 175 -2.55 23.17 -5.88
CA SER A 175 -2.61 22.42 -7.13
C SER A 175 -3.37 21.10 -7.00
N LEU A 176 -3.28 20.44 -5.83
CA LEU A 176 -4.06 19.24 -5.56
C LEU A 176 -5.54 19.53 -5.47
N GLU A 177 -5.95 20.65 -4.87
CA GLU A 177 -7.36 21.07 -4.83
C GLU A 177 -7.95 21.23 -6.23
N LYS A 178 -7.19 21.76 -7.19
CA LYS A 178 -7.64 21.83 -8.59
C LYS A 178 -7.84 20.45 -9.20
N LEU A 179 -6.88 19.55 -9.00
CA LEU A 179 -6.92 18.19 -9.56
C LEU A 179 -8.07 17.35 -8.96
N VAL A 180 -8.30 17.44 -7.65
CA VAL A 180 -9.36 16.64 -6.98
C VAL A 180 -10.77 17.15 -7.27
N ASN A 181 -10.90 18.39 -7.73
CA ASN A 181 -12.18 18.97 -8.15
C ASN A 181 -12.57 18.57 -9.60
N GLU A 182 -11.67 17.95 -10.36
CA GLU A 182 -12.03 17.40 -11.67
C GLU A 182 -12.95 16.17 -11.53
N PRO A 183 -13.93 16.00 -12.44
CA PRO A 183 -14.82 14.85 -12.40
C PRO A 183 -14.04 13.53 -12.50
N PHE A 184 -14.14 12.68 -11.48
CA PHE A 184 -13.56 11.34 -11.50
C PHE A 184 -14.59 10.32 -12.00
N THR A 185 -14.32 9.69 -13.14
CA THR A 185 -15.17 8.60 -13.63
C THR A 185 -14.88 7.33 -12.83
N PRO A 186 -15.87 6.73 -12.16
CA PRO A 186 -15.67 5.51 -11.40
C PRO A 186 -15.14 4.35 -12.27
N ILE A 187 -14.16 3.61 -11.74
CA ILE A 187 -13.49 2.51 -12.43
C ILE A 187 -13.69 1.22 -11.63
N ILE A 188 -14.18 0.16 -12.30
CA ILE A 188 -14.24 -1.18 -11.73
C ILE A 188 -12.97 -1.92 -12.14
N PHE A 189 -12.32 -2.55 -11.17
CA PHE A 189 -11.09 -3.29 -11.35
C PHE A 189 -11.00 -4.48 -10.39
N SER A 190 -10.03 -5.35 -10.58
CA SER A 190 -9.79 -6.50 -9.70
C SER A 190 -8.35 -6.54 -9.23
N PRO A 191 -8.06 -7.03 -8.02
CA PRO A 191 -6.69 -7.28 -7.63
C PRO A 191 -6.12 -8.47 -8.42
N VAL A 192 -4.81 -8.44 -8.71
CA VAL A 192 -4.11 -9.50 -9.44
C VAL A 192 -3.19 -10.31 -8.54
N SER A 193 -2.73 -9.73 -7.45
CA SER A 193 -1.95 -10.41 -6.41
C SER A 193 -2.23 -9.85 -5.03
N ILE A 194 -1.81 -10.63 -4.04
CA ILE A 194 -1.71 -10.24 -2.63
C ILE A 194 -0.25 -10.43 -2.26
N GLY A 195 0.34 -9.47 -1.55
CA GLY A 195 1.73 -9.55 -1.15
C GLY A 195 1.98 -9.14 0.28
N VAL A 196 3.07 -9.64 0.84
CA VAL A 196 3.73 -9.09 2.02
C VAL A 196 4.98 -8.39 1.54
N TYR A 197 5.05 -7.11 1.76
CA TYR A 197 6.18 -6.27 1.36
C TYR A 197 6.86 -5.70 2.59
N GLN A 198 8.16 -5.48 2.53
CA GLN A 198 8.83 -4.64 3.51
C GLN A 198 8.67 -3.19 3.10
N LEU A 199 8.31 -2.38 4.08
CA LEU A 199 8.09 -0.96 3.89
C LEU A 199 9.40 -0.19 3.75
N GLY A 200 9.35 0.88 2.97
CA GLY A 200 10.31 1.98 2.96
C GLY A 200 9.71 3.22 3.59
N ASN A 201 10.39 4.36 3.40
CA ASN A 201 9.91 5.65 3.87
C ASN A 201 8.54 6.00 3.28
N ASN A 202 7.74 6.80 3.99
CA ASN A 202 6.39 7.21 3.59
C ASN A 202 5.41 6.03 3.32
N GLY A 203 5.66 4.84 3.91
CA GLY A 203 4.82 3.67 3.73
C GLY A 203 4.91 3.03 2.34
N THR A 204 5.99 3.26 1.61
CA THR A 204 6.20 2.67 0.28
C THR A 204 6.40 1.15 0.36
N ALA A 205 5.82 0.40 -0.57
CA ALA A 205 6.02 -1.05 -0.70
C ALA A 205 7.36 -1.35 -1.39
N SER A 206 8.48 -1.20 -0.66
CA SER A 206 9.82 -1.12 -1.24
C SER A 206 10.44 -2.46 -1.61
N ARG A 207 10.13 -3.54 -0.87
CA ARG A 207 10.72 -4.86 -1.13
C ARG A 207 9.69 -5.97 -0.99
N VAL A 208 9.52 -6.76 -2.05
CA VAL A 208 8.69 -7.97 -2.00
C VAL A 208 9.32 -8.98 -1.06
N LEU A 209 8.59 -9.41 -0.04
CA LEU A 209 8.97 -10.52 0.83
C LEU A 209 8.28 -11.82 0.40
N LYS A 210 6.98 -11.74 0.08
CA LYS A 210 6.18 -12.85 -0.41
C LYS A 210 5.02 -12.35 -1.25
N GLU A 211 4.69 -13.03 -2.34
CA GLU A 211 3.57 -12.65 -3.21
C GLU A 211 2.80 -13.90 -3.66
N TRP A 212 1.47 -13.78 -3.69
CA TRP A 212 0.54 -14.80 -4.19
C TRP A 212 -0.28 -14.21 -5.34
N THR A 213 -0.23 -14.81 -6.50
CA THR A 213 -1.10 -14.45 -7.62
C THR A 213 -2.49 -15.01 -7.42
N ILE A 214 -3.52 -14.22 -7.71
CA ILE A 214 -4.92 -14.60 -7.50
C ILE A 214 -5.37 -15.63 -8.52
N SER A 215 -4.85 -15.58 -9.77
CA SER A 215 -5.16 -16.55 -10.82
C SER A 215 -4.02 -16.65 -11.84
N ARG A 216 -4.06 -17.67 -12.73
CA ARG A 216 -3.08 -17.78 -13.84
C ARG A 216 -3.15 -16.60 -14.80
N THR A 217 -4.33 -16.06 -15.06
CA THR A 217 -4.52 -14.84 -15.85
C THR A 217 -3.88 -13.65 -15.15
N SER A 218 -4.05 -13.54 -13.83
CA SER A 218 -3.45 -12.49 -13.00
C SER A 218 -1.93 -12.53 -13.03
N GLN A 219 -1.31 -13.70 -13.08
CA GLN A 219 0.15 -13.80 -13.18
C GLN A 219 0.69 -13.08 -14.44
N ARG A 220 0.04 -13.29 -15.59
CA ARG A 220 0.43 -12.63 -16.85
C ARG A 220 0.20 -11.12 -16.79
N ILE A 221 -0.88 -10.68 -16.17
CA ILE A 221 -1.18 -9.26 -15.97
C ILE A 221 -0.12 -8.62 -15.06
N LEU A 222 0.21 -9.26 -13.95
CA LEU A 222 1.22 -8.79 -13.00
C LEU A 222 2.60 -8.61 -13.66
N GLU A 223 3.01 -9.56 -14.52
CA GLU A 223 4.25 -9.47 -15.29
C GLU A 223 4.24 -8.26 -16.25
N ASN A 224 3.09 -7.98 -16.88
CA ASN A 224 2.94 -6.83 -17.77
C ASN A 224 3.00 -5.50 -16.99
N ILE A 225 2.35 -5.43 -15.83
CA ILE A 225 2.39 -4.26 -14.95
C ILE A 225 3.85 -3.98 -14.55
N LYS A 226 4.58 -4.98 -14.07
CA LYS A 226 6.00 -4.84 -13.70
C LYS A 226 6.85 -4.32 -14.89
N LYS A 227 6.59 -4.78 -16.12
CA LYS A 227 7.26 -4.28 -17.33
C LYS A 227 6.88 -2.84 -17.72
N SER A 228 5.72 -2.34 -17.31
CA SER A 228 5.30 -0.97 -17.62
C SER A 228 6.04 0.10 -16.83
N TYR A 229 6.67 -0.26 -15.71
CA TYR A 229 7.48 0.66 -14.90
C TYR A 229 8.89 0.89 -15.49
N ILE A 230 9.38 -0.02 -16.32
CA ILE A 230 10.73 0.02 -16.92
C ILE A 230 10.80 0.96 -18.13
N LYS A 231 9.67 1.43 -18.65
CA LYS A 231 9.58 2.34 -19.81
C LYS A 231 9.40 3.78 -19.39
#